data_0e8f8e13d03256e486701a17719edbfd
#
_entry.id   0e8f8e13d03256e486701a17719edbfd
#
_cell.length_a   1.000
_cell.length_b   1.000
_cell.length_c   1.000
_cell.angle_alpha   90.00
_cell.angle_beta   90.00
_cell.angle_gamma   90.00
#
_symmetry.space_group_name_H-M   'P 1'
#
loop_
_entity.id
_entity.type
_entity.pdbx_description
1 polymer ?
#
loop_
_entity_poly.entity_id
_entity_poly.type
_entity_poly.pdbx_seq_one_letter_code
_entity_poly.pdbx_strand_id
1 'polypeptide(L)'
;MELKRVVVTGMGALTPLGKTAPETWENLKKGVSGAGPITHFDASKFKTQFACEVKDFKVTDYIDRKEARKMDLYEQYALVAAMEAVKDCGMDLETVDKNRIGVVLGVGIGGIHTFEEEAGNYAINGAEQGPKYNPFFIPKMIADIAAGEISIKYGFHGPNYTTTSACASSTNAFADAFNLIRLGKANAIITGGAEAAIWPAGVGGFTAMHALSTRNDDPTHASRPFSKSRDGFIMGEGAACLVLEELEHAKARGAHIYCEVAGVGMSADAHHITASHPDGLGAHLVMSNALEDAGMKPEDIDYINVHGTSTPVGDISEVKAIIKLFGEHAYKLNISSTKSMTGHLLGAAGAVEAMVCCLAVMNDIVPPTINHEEGDEDENIDYNLNFTFNEAQQRPIRAALSNTFGFGGHNACCIVKKYEA
;
A
#
# COMPACT_ATOMS: atom_id res chain seq x y z
N MET A 1 -4.79 29.08 12.82
CA MET A 1 -3.78 28.13 13.29
C MET A 1 -2.86 27.88 12.12
N GLU A 2 -1.58 28.07 12.27
CA GLU A 2 -0.61 27.73 11.24
C GLU A 2 -0.44 26.20 11.20
N LEU A 3 -0.54 25.62 10.01
CA LEU A 3 -0.36 24.18 9.82
C LEU A 3 1.13 23.85 9.91
N LYS A 4 1.46 22.76 10.61
CA LYS A 4 2.84 22.29 10.75
C LYS A 4 3.28 21.52 9.50
N ARG A 5 4.55 21.63 9.15
CA ARG A 5 5.17 20.80 8.11
C ARG A 5 5.41 19.40 8.64
N VAL A 6 5.25 18.41 7.76
CA VAL A 6 5.37 16.99 8.11
C VAL A 6 6.38 16.31 7.17
N VAL A 7 7.27 15.53 7.74
CA VAL A 7 8.34 14.84 7.02
C VAL A 7 8.29 13.33 7.31
N VAL A 8 8.92 12.55 6.44
CA VAL A 8 9.13 11.12 6.62
C VAL A 8 10.52 10.90 7.20
N THR A 9 10.61 10.28 8.37
CA THR A 9 11.87 10.05 9.08
C THR A 9 12.25 8.60 9.24
N GLY A 10 11.36 7.66 8.94
CA GLY A 10 11.65 6.23 8.99
C GLY A 10 10.73 5.43 8.11
N MET A 11 11.20 4.30 7.62
CA MET A 11 10.46 3.37 6.77
C MET A 11 10.78 1.92 7.12
N GLY A 12 9.81 1.04 6.94
CA GLY A 12 9.98 -0.39 7.07
C GLY A 12 8.98 -1.13 6.19
N ALA A 13 9.37 -2.28 5.66
CA ALA A 13 8.52 -3.07 4.78
C ALA A 13 8.78 -4.57 4.89
N LEU A 14 7.72 -5.32 4.66
CA LEU A 14 7.74 -6.75 4.46
C LEU A 14 6.83 -7.04 3.27
N THR A 15 7.42 -7.38 2.12
CA THR A 15 6.72 -7.48 0.84
C THR A 15 7.12 -8.75 0.09
N PRO A 16 6.42 -9.12 -1.01
CA PRO A 16 6.86 -10.22 -1.87
C PRO A 16 8.25 -10.04 -2.49
N LEU A 17 8.78 -8.81 -2.46
CA LEU A 17 10.07 -8.46 -3.05
C LEU A 17 11.21 -8.34 -2.03
N GLY A 18 10.89 -8.33 -0.74
CA GLY A 18 11.93 -8.21 0.30
C GLY A 18 11.36 -8.14 1.71
N LYS A 19 12.20 -8.46 2.68
CA LYS A 19 11.88 -8.47 4.11
C LYS A 19 12.20 -7.14 4.80
N THR A 20 12.70 -6.17 4.04
CA THR A 20 13.04 -4.82 4.49
C THR A 20 12.71 -3.80 3.41
N ALA A 21 12.57 -2.54 3.78
CA ALA A 21 12.36 -1.45 2.83
C ALA A 21 13.52 -1.31 1.82
N PRO A 22 14.80 -1.37 2.21
CA PRO A 22 15.91 -1.36 1.26
C PRO A 22 15.91 -2.54 0.29
N GLU A 23 15.65 -3.77 0.76
CA GLU A 23 15.59 -4.96 -0.10
C GLU A 23 14.46 -4.85 -1.11
N THR A 24 13.28 -4.43 -0.66
CA THR A 24 12.11 -4.18 -1.52
C THR A 24 12.45 -3.15 -2.61
N TRP A 25 13.10 -2.05 -2.24
CA TRP A 25 13.50 -1.00 -3.18
C TRP A 25 14.51 -1.49 -4.24
N GLU A 26 15.53 -2.24 -3.81
CA GLU A 26 16.53 -2.80 -4.75
C GLU A 26 15.89 -3.74 -5.78
N ASN A 27 14.92 -4.57 -5.37
CA ASN A 27 14.23 -5.48 -6.26
C ASN A 27 13.20 -4.77 -7.16
N LEU A 28 12.56 -3.70 -6.68
CA LEU A 28 11.71 -2.83 -7.50
C LEU A 28 12.50 -2.18 -8.64
N LYS A 29 13.67 -1.61 -8.35
CA LYS A 29 14.53 -1.01 -9.38
C LYS A 29 14.99 -2.00 -10.45
N LYS A 30 15.13 -3.28 -10.08
CA LYS A 30 15.53 -4.35 -11.00
C LYS A 30 14.39 -4.94 -11.81
N GLY A 31 13.14 -4.52 -11.56
CA GLY A 31 11.98 -5.11 -12.24
C GLY A 31 11.68 -6.56 -11.81
N VAL A 32 11.98 -6.94 -10.56
CA VAL A 32 11.75 -8.31 -10.08
C VAL A 32 10.26 -8.55 -9.86
N SER A 33 9.71 -9.62 -10.44
CA SER A 33 8.34 -10.07 -10.14
C SER A 33 8.29 -10.86 -8.84
N GLY A 34 7.35 -10.51 -7.95
CA GLY A 34 7.05 -11.26 -6.72
C GLY A 34 6.13 -12.46 -6.92
N ALA A 35 5.54 -12.59 -8.11
CA ALA A 35 4.54 -13.61 -8.39
C ALA A 35 5.11 -15.03 -8.43
N GLY A 36 4.33 -15.96 -7.92
CA GLY A 36 4.65 -17.38 -7.91
C GLY A 36 3.44 -18.24 -7.53
N PRO A 37 3.53 -19.57 -7.59
CA PRO A 37 2.48 -20.45 -7.14
C PRO A 37 2.08 -20.15 -5.68
N ILE A 38 0.78 -20.23 -5.37
CA ILE A 38 0.28 -20.14 -3.98
C ILE A 38 0.82 -21.31 -3.17
N THR A 39 1.40 -21.00 -1.99
CA THR A 39 1.96 -22.01 -1.09
C THR A 39 1.22 -22.12 0.24
N HIS A 40 0.39 -21.15 0.59
CA HIS A 40 -0.37 -21.11 1.85
C HIS A 40 -1.44 -22.21 1.93
N PHE A 41 -1.98 -22.64 0.76
CA PHE A 41 -2.98 -23.71 0.68
C PHE A 41 -2.93 -24.42 -0.69
N ASP A 42 -3.61 -25.54 -0.84
CA ASP A 42 -3.75 -26.22 -2.14
C ASP A 42 -4.69 -25.46 -3.07
N ALA A 43 -4.14 -24.68 -3.98
CA ALA A 43 -4.86 -23.88 -4.95
C ALA A 43 -5.21 -24.65 -6.25
N SER A 44 -4.93 -25.95 -6.37
CA SER A 44 -5.08 -26.74 -7.61
C SER A 44 -6.49 -26.74 -8.21
N LYS A 45 -7.51 -26.49 -7.39
CA LYS A 45 -8.93 -26.41 -7.81
C LYS A 45 -9.43 -24.98 -8.04
N PHE A 46 -8.57 -23.96 -7.82
CA PHE A 46 -8.91 -22.56 -8.04
C PHE A 46 -8.62 -22.14 -9.47
N LYS A 47 -9.36 -21.18 -9.99
CA LYS A 47 -9.09 -20.60 -11.32
C LYS A 47 -7.77 -19.83 -11.34
N THR A 48 -7.45 -19.13 -10.26
CA THR A 48 -6.17 -18.46 -10.04
C THR A 48 -5.37 -19.28 -9.02
N GLN A 49 -4.16 -19.71 -9.40
CA GLN A 49 -3.31 -20.62 -8.63
C GLN A 49 -1.98 -19.96 -8.20
N PHE A 50 -1.85 -18.67 -8.38
CA PHE A 50 -0.66 -17.89 -8.10
C PHE A 50 -0.99 -16.59 -7.39
N ALA A 51 0.02 -16.06 -6.67
CA ALA A 51 -0.07 -14.82 -5.91
C ALA A 51 1.33 -14.24 -5.69
N CYS A 52 1.41 -13.05 -5.12
CA CYS A 52 2.65 -12.47 -4.61
C CYS A 52 2.70 -12.63 -3.09
N GLU A 53 3.18 -13.77 -2.62
CA GLU A 53 3.35 -14.10 -1.20
C GLU A 53 4.65 -13.52 -0.64
N VAL A 54 4.66 -13.22 0.67
CA VAL A 54 5.90 -12.90 1.41
C VAL A 54 6.72 -14.18 1.57
N LYS A 55 7.91 -14.20 0.96
CA LYS A 55 8.74 -15.40 0.87
C LYS A 55 9.57 -15.65 2.15
N ASP A 56 9.69 -16.92 2.55
CA ASP A 56 10.55 -17.38 3.66
C ASP A 56 10.35 -16.59 4.96
N PHE A 57 9.14 -16.18 5.26
CA PHE A 57 8.83 -15.47 6.49
C PHE A 57 8.75 -16.44 7.68
N LYS A 58 9.58 -16.17 8.68
CA LYS A 58 9.55 -16.89 9.97
C LYS A 58 9.32 -15.87 11.07
N VAL A 59 8.11 -15.80 11.56
CA VAL A 59 7.71 -14.82 12.58
C VAL A 59 8.61 -14.88 13.84
N THR A 60 9.14 -16.06 14.18
CA THR A 60 10.01 -16.26 15.34
C THR A 60 11.39 -15.60 15.23
N ASP A 61 11.76 -15.12 14.05
CA ASP A 61 12.98 -14.33 13.87
C ASP A 61 12.77 -12.86 14.35
N TYR A 62 11.54 -12.45 14.57
CA TYR A 62 11.14 -11.08 14.91
C TYR A 62 10.33 -10.98 16.22
N ILE A 63 9.43 -11.92 16.46
CA ILE A 63 8.41 -11.88 17.52
C ILE A 63 8.49 -13.19 18.34
N ASP A 64 8.35 -13.09 19.68
CA ASP A 64 8.27 -14.27 20.53
C ASP A 64 7.13 -15.20 20.08
N ARG A 65 7.38 -16.50 20.10
CA ARG A 65 6.43 -17.52 19.63
C ARG A 65 5.08 -17.48 20.35
N LYS A 66 5.06 -17.10 21.64
CA LYS A 66 3.81 -17.04 22.41
C LYS A 66 2.98 -15.82 21.99
N GLU A 67 3.64 -14.70 21.72
CA GLU A 67 2.98 -13.49 21.23
C GLU A 67 2.48 -13.70 19.79
N ALA A 68 3.31 -14.23 18.91
CA ALA A 68 2.94 -14.50 17.52
C ALA A 68 1.68 -15.38 17.37
N ARG A 69 1.45 -16.31 18.30
CA ARG A 69 0.25 -17.17 18.30
C ARG A 69 -1.07 -16.43 18.59
N LYS A 70 -0.98 -15.24 19.16
CA LYS A 70 -2.14 -14.38 19.45
C LYS A 70 -2.51 -13.48 18.28
N MET A 71 -1.69 -13.45 17.23
CA MET A 71 -1.80 -12.55 16.07
C MET A 71 -2.16 -13.34 14.81
N ASP A 72 -3.02 -12.76 13.97
CA ASP A 72 -3.17 -13.18 12.58
C ASP A 72 -1.93 -12.76 11.77
N LEU A 73 -1.78 -13.30 10.56
CA LEU A 73 -0.60 -13.05 9.73
C LEU A 73 -0.45 -11.57 9.34
N TYR A 74 -1.58 -10.85 9.07
CA TYR A 74 -1.51 -9.43 8.74
C TYR A 74 -0.98 -8.58 9.92
N GLU A 75 -1.33 -8.95 11.17
CA GLU A 75 -0.80 -8.28 12.37
C GLU A 75 0.70 -8.50 12.52
N GLN A 76 1.15 -9.75 12.26
CA GLN A 76 2.57 -10.08 12.29
C GLN A 76 3.35 -9.26 11.26
N TYR A 77 2.84 -9.13 10.04
CA TYR A 77 3.45 -8.31 8.99
C TYR A 77 3.50 -6.83 9.39
N ALA A 78 2.39 -6.28 9.89
CA ALA A 78 2.33 -4.91 10.37
C ALA A 78 3.37 -4.62 11.46
N LEU A 79 3.46 -5.51 12.45
CA LEU A 79 4.37 -5.34 13.57
C LEU A 79 5.83 -5.39 13.13
N VAL A 80 6.19 -6.31 12.21
CA VAL A 80 7.56 -6.43 11.67
C VAL A 80 7.94 -5.19 10.86
N ALA A 81 7.07 -4.72 9.97
CA ALA A 81 7.30 -3.49 9.21
C ALA A 81 7.42 -2.25 10.12
N ALA A 82 6.57 -2.16 11.14
CA ALA A 82 6.65 -1.08 12.13
C ALA A 82 7.95 -1.13 12.97
N MET A 83 8.44 -2.32 13.30
CA MET A 83 9.72 -2.48 14.01
C MET A 83 10.88 -1.95 13.20
N GLU A 84 10.91 -2.21 11.89
CA GLU A 84 11.93 -1.65 11.00
C GLU A 84 11.79 -0.13 10.92
N ALA A 85 10.59 0.40 10.67
CA ALA A 85 10.36 1.85 10.55
C ALA A 85 10.74 2.63 11.83
N VAL A 86 10.39 2.11 13.01
CA VAL A 86 10.76 2.71 14.30
C VAL A 86 12.27 2.66 14.53
N LYS A 87 12.93 1.57 14.15
CA LYS A 87 14.39 1.47 14.22
C LYS A 87 15.06 2.45 13.25
N ASP A 88 14.57 2.52 12.02
CA ASP A 88 15.11 3.34 10.95
C ASP A 88 14.99 4.84 11.28
N CYS A 89 13.88 5.28 11.90
CA CYS A 89 13.70 6.68 12.27
C CYS A 89 14.70 7.18 13.33
N GLY A 90 15.39 6.29 14.03
CA GLY A 90 16.41 6.62 15.01
C GLY A 90 15.90 7.45 16.21
N MET A 91 14.61 7.37 16.52
CA MET A 91 14.01 8.07 17.66
C MET A 91 14.45 7.43 18.97
N ASP A 92 14.92 8.26 19.92
CA ASP A 92 15.27 7.78 21.26
C ASP A 92 13.99 7.51 22.08
N LEU A 93 13.64 6.23 22.17
CA LEU A 93 12.41 5.77 22.83
C LEU A 93 12.42 5.93 24.36
N GLU A 94 13.58 6.23 24.98
CA GLU A 94 13.68 6.46 26.42
C GLU A 94 13.35 7.92 26.78
N THR A 95 13.59 8.86 25.86
CA THR A 95 13.45 10.30 26.14
C THR A 95 12.29 10.96 25.42
N VAL A 96 11.77 10.36 24.34
CA VAL A 96 10.66 10.92 23.56
C VAL A 96 9.35 10.93 24.33
N ASP A 97 8.54 11.96 24.14
CA ASP A 97 7.18 12.01 24.72
C ASP A 97 6.24 11.03 24.00
N LYS A 98 6.12 9.84 24.54
CA LYS A 98 5.27 8.76 24.01
C LYS A 98 3.77 9.11 23.96
N ASN A 99 3.31 10.11 24.73
CA ASN A 99 1.93 10.59 24.67
C ASN A 99 1.65 11.37 23.37
N ARG A 100 2.70 11.77 22.66
CA ARG A 100 2.63 12.52 21.42
C ARG A 100 2.98 11.69 20.19
N ILE A 101 3.14 10.36 20.36
CA ILE A 101 3.39 9.42 19.25
C ILE A 101 2.15 8.55 19.06
N GLY A 102 1.61 8.55 17.86
CA GLY A 102 0.42 7.76 17.49
C GLY A 102 0.75 6.60 16.56
N VAL A 103 -0.27 5.76 16.31
CA VAL A 103 -0.25 4.68 15.32
C VAL A 103 -1.57 4.71 14.55
N VAL A 104 -1.51 4.94 13.24
CA VAL A 104 -2.68 4.94 12.36
C VAL A 104 -2.38 4.06 11.15
N LEU A 105 -3.04 2.91 11.05
CA LEU A 105 -2.81 1.95 9.99
C LEU A 105 -4.01 1.82 9.04
N GLY A 106 -3.77 1.33 7.84
CA GLY A 106 -4.80 0.93 6.90
C GLY A 106 -4.83 -0.60 6.75
N VAL A 107 -5.99 -1.19 6.95
CA VAL A 107 -6.22 -2.63 6.78
C VAL A 107 -7.54 -2.81 6.04
N GLY A 108 -7.52 -3.53 4.92
CA GLY A 108 -8.69 -3.67 4.07
C GLY A 108 -9.64 -4.77 4.55
N ILE A 109 -9.12 -5.94 4.85
CA ILE A 109 -9.88 -7.15 5.20
C ILE A 109 -9.59 -7.59 6.64
N GLY A 110 -8.32 -7.54 7.07
CA GLY A 110 -7.91 -8.03 8.38
C GLY A 110 -7.78 -9.55 8.43
N GLY A 111 -8.12 -10.16 9.57
CA GLY A 111 -7.89 -11.57 9.87
C GLY A 111 -8.84 -12.55 9.17
N ILE A 112 -8.93 -12.50 7.85
CA ILE A 112 -9.79 -13.37 7.04
C ILE A 112 -9.41 -14.85 7.21
N HIS A 113 -8.13 -15.16 7.34
CA HIS A 113 -7.66 -16.52 7.58
C HIS A 113 -8.19 -17.06 8.91
N THR A 114 -8.00 -16.30 9.97
CA THR A 114 -8.50 -16.67 11.31
C THR A 114 -10.04 -16.87 11.28
N PHE A 115 -10.79 -16.00 10.58
CA PHE A 115 -12.22 -16.15 10.44
C PHE A 115 -12.59 -17.43 9.69
N GLU A 116 -11.95 -17.70 8.56
CA GLU A 116 -12.19 -18.89 7.74
C GLU A 116 -11.91 -20.17 8.54
N GLU A 117 -10.81 -20.23 9.27
CA GLU A 117 -10.43 -21.37 10.08
C GLU A 117 -11.42 -21.64 11.22
N GLU A 118 -11.75 -20.62 12.00
CA GLU A 118 -12.64 -20.74 13.17
C GLU A 118 -14.10 -21.02 12.76
N ALA A 119 -14.61 -20.33 11.74
CA ALA A 119 -15.94 -20.56 11.19
C ALA A 119 -16.06 -21.94 10.53
N GLY A 120 -15.01 -22.36 9.78
CA GLY A 120 -14.95 -23.67 9.17
C GLY A 120 -14.92 -24.80 10.21
N ASN A 121 -14.11 -24.66 11.26
CA ASN A 121 -14.07 -25.62 12.36
C ASN A 121 -15.43 -25.75 13.07
N TYR A 122 -16.11 -24.63 13.31
CA TYR A 122 -17.45 -24.66 13.88
C TYR A 122 -18.49 -25.34 12.95
N ALA A 123 -18.42 -25.04 11.66
CA ALA A 123 -19.36 -25.65 10.68
C ALA A 123 -19.21 -27.19 10.59
N ILE A 124 -17.96 -27.67 10.71
CA ILE A 124 -17.67 -29.11 10.63
C ILE A 124 -17.96 -29.83 11.95
N ASN A 125 -17.55 -29.26 13.08
CA ASN A 125 -17.53 -29.93 14.38
C ASN A 125 -18.52 -29.36 15.40
N GLY A 126 -19.00 -28.14 15.21
CA GLY A 126 -19.77 -27.40 16.22
C GLY A 126 -21.13 -27.97 16.57
N ALA A 127 -21.79 -28.67 15.62
CA ALA A 127 -23.09 -29.29 15.83
C ALA A 127 -23.04 -30.39 16.91
N GLU A 128 -21.93 -31.15 17.00
CA GLU A 128 -21.73 -32.22 17.95
C GLU A 128 -21.01 -31.79 19.23
N GLN A 129 -20.03 -30.88 19.10
CA GLN A 129 -19.12 -30.53 20.19
C GLN A 129 -19.47 -29.20 20.88
N GLY A 130 -20.39 -28.42 20.32
CA GLY A 130 -20.67 -27.04 20.71
C GLY A 130 -19.58 -26.07 20.28
N PRO A 131 -19.74 -24.76 20.52
CA PRO A 131 -18.79 -23.74 20.10
C PRO A 131 -17.49 -23.84 20.90
N LYS A 132 -16.37 -24.05 20.19
CA LYS A 132 -15.02 -24.08 20.74
C LYS A 132 -14.13 -23.13 19.91
N TYR A 133 -14.28 -21.84 20.14
CA TYR A 133 -13.46 -20.82 19.48
C TYR A 133 -12.15 -20.58 20.22
N ASN A 134 -11.12 -20.18 19.47
CA ASN A 134 -9.87 -19.68 20.04
C ASN A 134 -10.16 -18.43 20.89
N PRO A 135 -9.62 -18.29 22.11
CA PRO A 135 -9.80 -17.10 22.93
C PRO A 135 -9.34 -15.79 22.24
N PHE A 136 -8.43 -15.89 21.29
CA PHE A 136 -7.92 -14.76 20.49
C PHE A 136 -8.64 -14.61 19.14
N PHE A 137 -9.73 -15.35 18.89
CA PHE A 137 -10.43 -15.29 17.60
C PHE A 137 -10.83 -13.86 17.22
N ILE A 138 -11.51 -13.16 18.11
CA ILE A 138 -11.96 -11.78 17.82
C ILE A 138 -10.77 -10.82 17.67
N PRO A 139 -9.80 -10.75 18.59
CA PRO A 139 -8.62 -9.92 18.39
C PRO A 139 -7.89 -10.17 17.07
N LYS A 140 -7.63 -11.41 16.72
CA LYS A 140 -6.97 -11.79 15.47
C LYS A 140 -7.77 -11.44 14.20
N MET A 141 -9.09 -11.33 14.31
CA MET A 141 -9.95 -11.05 13.17
C MET A 141 -10.11 -9.57 12.87
N ILE A 142 -10.25 -8.72 13.90
CA ILE A 142 -10.59 -7.31 13.71
C ILE A 142 -9.40 -6.48 13.26
N ALA A 143 -9.64 -5.61 12.27
CA ALA A 143 -8.60 -4.91 11.53
C ALA A 143 -7.75 -3.90 12.34
N ASP A 144 -8.21 -3.46 13.51
CA ASP A 144 -7.57 -2.40 14.31
C ASP A 144 -6.49 -2.92 15.28
N ILE A 145 -6.43 -4.22 15.51
CA ILE A 145 -5.52 -4.79 16.50
C ILE A 145 -4.04 -4.59 16.13
N ALA A 146 -3.70 -4.63 14.86
CA ALA A 146 -2.32 -4.36 14.43
C ALA A 146 -1.81 -2.98 14.92
N ALA A 147 -2.64 -1.94 14.86
CA ALA A 147 -2.28 -0.62 15.40
C ALA A 147 -2.14 -0.66 16.93
N GLY A 148 -3.03 -1.40 17.61
CA GLY A 148 -2.98 -1.65 19.05
C GLY A 148 -1.68 -2.35 19.48
N GLU A 149 -1.29 -3.44 18.80
CA GLU A 149 -0.08 -4.21 19.10
C GLU A 149 1.20 -3.37 18.96
N ILE A 150 1.28 -2.50 17.95
CA ILE A 150 2.42 -1.58 17.80
C ILE A 150 2.46 -0.59 18.96
N SER A 151 1.32 0.00 19.34
CA SER A 151 1.25 0.90 20.49
C SER A 151 1.65 0.22 21.81
N ILE A 152 1.17 -0.99 22.06
CA ILE A 152 1.50 -1.79 23.25
C ILE A 152 3.00 -2.06 23.29
N LYS A 153 3.59 -2.49 22.15
CA LYS A 153 5.01 -2.82 22.07
C LYS A 153 5.92 -1.65 22.47
N TYR A 154 5.58 -0.44 22.05
CA TYR A 154 6.42 0.76 22.26
C TYR A 154 5.96 1.68 23.38
N GLY A 155 4.77 1.47 23.91
CA GLY A 155 4.16 2.35 24.90
C GLY A 155 3.74 3.71 24.30
N PHE A 156 3.28 3.72 23.05
CA PHE A 156 2.78 4.92 22.38
C PHE A 156 1.33 5.20 22.77
N HIS A 157 1.03 6.39 23.26
CA HIS A 157 -0.26 6.79 23.82
C HIS A 157 -0.98 7.89 23.01
N GLY A 158 -0.42 8.28 21.84
CA GLY A 158 -1.06 9.20 20.93
C GLY A 158 -2.27 8.59 20.20
N PRO A 159 -2.81 9.25 19.16
CA PRO A 159 -3.92 8.71 18.38
C PRO A 159 -3.64 7.28 17.89
N ASN A 160 -4.60 6.35 18.09
CA ASN A 160 -4.45 4.94 17.72
C ASN A 160 -5.74 4.42 17.15
N TYR A 161 -5.74 4.07 15.85
CA TYR A 161 -6.87 3.47 15.16
C TYR A 161 -6.47 2.95 13.77
N THR A 162 -7.42 2.30 13.11
CA THR A 162 -7.25 1.78 11.74
C THR A 162 -8.31 2.35 10.82
N THR A 163 -7.92 2.70 9.60
CA THR A 163 -8.82 3.06 8.50
C THR A 163 -9.11 1.84 7.64
N THR A 164 -10.37 1.70 7.20
CA THR A 164 -10.79 0.66 6.27
C THR A 164 -11.58 1.29 5.13
N SER A 165 -10.98 1.29 3.93
CA SER A 165 -11.52 1.80 2.68
C SER A 165 -11.04 0.95 1.50
N ALA A 166 -11.10 -0.38 1.68
CA ALA A 166 -10.62 -1.36 0.71
C ALA A 166 -9.16 -1.09 0.28
N CYS A 167 -8.88 -1.02 -1.03
CA CYS A 167 -7.51 -0.79 -1.53
C CYS A 167 -6.93 0.59 -1.18
N ALA A 168 -7.76 1.57 -0.78
CA ALA A 168 -7.34 2.89 -0.37
C ALA A 168 -7.01 3.01 1.14
N SER A 169 -7.16 1.92 1.92
CA SER A 169 -7.05 1.95 3.38
C SER A 169 -5.75 2.60 3.87
N SER A 170 -4.60 2.15 3.42
CA SER A 170 -3.32 2.67 3.92
C SER A 170 -2.99 4.08 3.42
N THR A 171 -3.48 4.50 2.25
CA THR A 171 -3.35 5.90 1.82
C THR A 171 -4.24 6.82 2.64
N ASN A 172 -5.44 6.37 3.04
CA ASN A 172 -6.27 7.11 4.00
C ASN A 172 -5.62 7.18 5.38
N ALA A 173 -5.00 6.09 5.86
CA ALA A 173 -4.22 6.11 7.11
C ALA A 173 -3.08 7.13 7.05
N PHE A 174 -2.36 7.18 5.93
CA PHE A 174 -1.31 8.16 5.68
C PHE A 174 -1.87 9.60 5.68
N ALA A 175 -3.00 9.83 5.02
CA ALA A 175 -3.67 11.13 4.99
C ALA A 175 -4.12 11.57 6.39
N ASP A 176 -4.70 10.67 7.18
CA ASP A 176 -5.11 10.96 8.56
C ASP A 176 -3.90 11.25 9.46
N ALA A 177 -2.83 10.47 9.36
CA ALA A 177 -1.59 10.69 10.10
C ALA A 177 -0.99 12.07 9.78
N PHE A 178 -0.91 12.41 8.49
CA PHE A 178 -0.47 13.73 8.04
C PHE A 178 -1.35 14.85 8.64
N ASN A 179 -2.67 14.71 8.56
CA ASN A 179 -3.60 15.70 9.09
C ASN A 179 -3.50 15.85 10.61
N LEU A 180 -3.36 14.76 11.36
CA LEU A 180 -3.20 14.81 12.82
C LEU A 180 -1.92 15.53 13.23
N ILE A 181 -0.80 15.29 12.53
CA ILE A 181 0.48 15.96 12.85
C ILE A 181 0.42 17.43 12.46
N ARG A 182 -0.03 17.79 11.25
CA ARG A 182 -0.08 19.20 10.81
C ARG A 182 -1.02 20.07 11.65
N LEU A 183 -2.04 19.45 12.28
CA LEU A 183 -2.94 20.09 13.22
C LEU A 183 -2.39 20.08 14.67
N GLY A 184 -1.19 19.59 14.90
CA GLY A 184 -0.53 19.55 16.19
C GLY A 184 -1.15 18.57 17.19
N LYS A 185 -1.83 17.51 16.74
CA LYS A 185 -2.42 16.46 17.60
C LYS A 185 -1.42 15.38 18.00
N ALA A 186 -0.36 15.20 17.21
CA ALA A 186 0.76 14.32 17.49
C ALA A 186 2.07 14.98 17.03
N ASN A 187 3.22 14.54 17.55
CA ASN A 187 4.54 14.94 17.08
C ASN A 187 5.05 13.94 16.02
N ALA A 188 4.71 12.68 16.17
CA ALA A 188 4.99 11.64 15.20
C ALA A 188 3.86 10.61 15.16
N ILE A 189 3.67 9.95 14.02
CA ILE A 189 2.73 8.85 13.84
C ILE A 189 3.39 7.77 13.00
N ILE A 190 3.36 6.54 13.49
CA ILE A 190 3.63 5.35 12.70
C ILE A 190 2.38 5.10 11.86
N THR A 191 2.50 5.24 10.55
CA THR A 191 1.40 5.02 9.62
C THR A 191 1.80 4.02 8.54
N GLY A 192 0.83 3.45 7.87
CA GLY A 192 1.07 2.46 6.83
C GLY A 192 -0.09 1.50 6.69
N GLY A 193 0.19 0.26 6.36
CA GLY A 193 -0.86 -0.76 6.25
C GLY A 193 -0.31 -2.16 6.13
N ALA A 194 -1.19 -3.12 6.37
CA ALA A 194 -0.89 -4.55 6.28
C ALA A 194 -2.08 -5.32 5.72
N GLU A 195 -1.79 -6.39 4.98
CA GLU A 195 -2.79 -7.33 4.49
C GLU A 195 -2.19 -8.73 4.31
N ALA A 196 -2.97 -9.78 4.61
CA ALA A 196 -2.60 -11.18 4.43
C ALA A 196 -3.82 -12.00 4.00
N ALA A 197 -4.37 -11.69 2.82
CA ALA A 197 -5.63 -12.25 2.35
C ALA A 197 -5.47 -13.39 1.33
N ILE A 198 -4.24 -13.93 1.12
CA ILE A 198 -3.99 -15.04 0.19
C ILE A 198 -4.37 -16.36 0.86
N TRP A 199 -5.68 -16.55 1.04
CA TRP A 199 -6.32 -17.73 1.63
C TRP A 199 -7.54 -18.14 0.80
N PRO A 200 -8.09 -19.35 0.96
CA PRO A 200 -9.18 -19.84 0.14
C PRO A 200 -10.35 -18.86 0.02
N ALA A 201 -10.80 -18.25 1.13
CA ALA A 201 -11.90 -17.27 1.11
C ALA A 201 -11.53 -15.99 0.35
N GLY A 202 -10.31 -15.46 0.54
CA GLY A 202 -9.82 -14.28 -0.16
C GLY A 202 -9.68 -14.53 -1.66
N VAL A 203 -8.89 -15.54 -2.05
CA VAL A 203 -8.66 -15.89 -3.47
C VAL A 203 -9.98 -16.29 -4.14
N GLY A 204 -10.82 -17.10 -3.47
CA GLY A 204 -12.12 -17.52 -3.98
C GLY A 204 -13.07 -16.35 -4.20
N GLY A 205 -13.13 -15.42 -3.24
CA GLY A 205 -13.98 -14.22 -3.31
C GLY A 205 -13.62 -13.31 -4.49
N PHE A 206 -12.35 -12.96 -4.65
CA PHE A 206 -11.88 -12.15 -5.78
C PHE A 206 -11.99 -12.88 -7.12
N THR A 207 -11.77 -14.20 -7.15
CA THR A 207 -11.99 -15.03 -8.34
C THR A 207 -13.46 -15.04 -8.77
N ALA A 208 -14.39 -15.13 -7.82
CA ALA A 208 -15.83 -15.08 -8.12
C ALA A 208 -16.27 -13.77 -8.77
N MET A 209 -15.56 -12.69 -8.49
CA MET A 209 -15.77 -11.35 -9.09
C MET A 209 -15.06 -11.18 -10.44
N HIS A 210 -14.34 -12.19 -10.93
CA HIS A 210 -13.49 -12.09 -12.12
C HIS A 210 -12.44 -10.96 -12.04
N ALA A 211 -11.94 -10.67 -10.85
CA ALA A 211 -10.99 -9.59 -10.62
C ALA A 211 -9.53 -10.03 -10.74
N LEU A 212 -9.25 -11.34 -10.58
CA LEU A 212 -7.90 -11.89 -10.62
C LEU A 212 -7.53 -12.38 -12.02
N SER A 213 -6.26 -12.22 -12.38
CA SER A 213 -5.69 -12.88 -13.55
C SER A 213 -5.75 -14.40 -13.40
N THR A 214 -5.97 -15.09 -14.52
CA THR A 214 -6.02 -16.55 -14.58
C THR A 214 -4.85 -17.15 -15.39
N ARG A 215 -3.80 -16.39 -15.64
CA ARG A 215 -2.61 -16.76 -16.40
C ARG A 215 -1.69 -17.69 -15.58
N ASN A 216 -2.19 -18.88 -15.24
CA ASN A 216 -1.50 -19.87 -14.38
C ASN A 216 -0.25 -20.47 -15.03
N ASP A 217 -0.15 -20.43 -16.35
CA ASP A 217 0.98 -20.90 -17.14
C ASP A 217 2.19 -19.98 -17.07
N ASP A 218 1.96 -18.70 -16.78
CA ASP A 218 3.02 -17.68 -16.68
C ASP A 218 2.73 -16.62 -15.59
N PRO A 219 2.82 -16.99 -14.32
CA PRO A 219 2.50 -16.10 -13.22
C PRO A 219 3.34 -14.82 -13.18
N THR A 220 4.62 -14.90 -13.55
CA THR A 220 5.56 -13.79 -13.48
C THR A 220 5.24 -12.67 -14.46
N HIS A 221 4.53 -12.97 -15.54
CA HIS A 221 4.09 -12.00 -16.55
C HIS A 221 2.57 -11.74 -16.51
N ALA A 222 1.86 -12.21 -15.48
CA ALA A 222 0.41 -12.07 -15.41
C ALA A 222 -0.05 -10.65 -15.07
N SER A 223 0.63 -9.94 -14.16
CA SER A 223 0.35 -8.51 -13.90
C SER A 223 1.09 -7.67 -14.94
N ARG A 224 0.32 -7.08 -15.86
CA ARG A 224 0.80 -6.29 -17.00
C ARG A 224 -0.01 -5.02 -17.20
N PRO A 225 0.05 -4.07 -16.26
CA PRO A 225 -0.72 -2.83 -16.32
C PRO A 225 -0.52 -2.14 -17.67
N PHE A 226 -1.61 -1.58 -18.20
CA PHE A 226 -1.69 -0.86 -19.47
C PHE A 226 -1.54 -1.72 -20.74
N SER A 227 -1.18 -2.99 -20.65
CA SER A 227 -1.12 -3.89 -21.83
C SER A 227 -2.52 -4.35 -22.25
N LYS A 228 -2.74 -4.55 -23.54
CA LYS A 228 -4.03 -5.01 -24.10
C LYS A 228 -4.45 -6.38 -23.56
N SER A 229 -3.49 -7.27 -23.38
CA SER A 229 -3.72 -8.64 -22.93
C SER A 229 -3.87 -8.80 -21.43
N ARG A 230 -3.96 -7.70 -20.63
CA ARG A 230 -4.22 -7.76 -19.20
C ARG A 230 -5.59 -8.34 -18.89
N ASP A 231 -5.67 -9.19 -17.88
CA ASP A 231 -6.89 -9.96 -17.54
C ASP A 231 -7.30 -9.90 -16.07
N GLY A 232 -6.67 -9.02 -15.26
CA GLY A 232 -6.94 -8.88 -13.85
C GLY A 232 -5.67 -8.69 -13.03
N PHE A 233 -5.83 -8.44 -11.73
CA PHE A 233 -4.68 -8.26 -10.85
C PHE A 233 -4.17 -9.59 -10.27
N ILE A 234 -2.95 -9.56 -9.73
CA ILE A 234 -2.40 -10.62 -8.88
C ILE A 234 -2.58 -10.18 -7.43
N MET A 235 -3.14 -11.02 -6.55
CA MET A 235 -3.15 -10.74 -5.12
C MET A 235 -1.75 -10.71 -4.56
N GLY A 236 -1.46 -9.70 -3.74
CA GLY A 236 -0.24 -9.61 -2.94
C GLY A 236 -0.57 -9.55 -1.45
N GLU A 237 0.41 -9.84 -0.62
CA GLU A 237 0.35 -9.71 0.83
C GLU A 237 1.59 -9.00 1.36
N GLY A 238 1.54 -8.54 2.60
CA GLY A 238 2.65 -7.87 3.26
C GLY A 238 2.25 -6.62 4.01
N ALA A 239 3.24 -5.80 4.34
CA ALA A 239 3.06 -4.54 5.05
C ALA A 239 4.14 -3.53 4.67
N ALA A 240 3.79 -2.25 4.80
CA ALA A 240 4.77 -1.17 4.91
C ALA A 240 4.32 -0.18 5.98
N CYS A 241 5.30 0.35 6.72
CA CYS A 241 5.11 1.39 7.71
C CYS A 241 6.07 2.55 7.46
N LEU A 242 5.57 3.76 7.65
CA LEU A 242 6.35 4.99 7.59
C LEU A 242 6.20 5.73 8.93
N VAL A 243 7.25 6.41 9.35
CA VAL A 243 7.19 7.34 10.47
C VAL A 243 7.03 8.73 9.90
N LEU A 244 5.83 9.31 10.04
CA LEU A 244 5.58 10.71 9.77
C LEU A 244 5.87 11.52 11.03
N GLU A 245 6.57 12.64 10.89
CA GLU A 245 7.03 13.44 12.00
C GLU A 245 6.91 14.94 11.71
N GLU A 246 6.57 15.71 12.71
CA GLU A 246 6.57 17.17 12.62
C GLU A 246 7.99 17.67 12.38
N LEU A 247 8.16 18.59 11.42
CA LEU A 247 9.46 19.00 10.92
C LEU A 247 10.40 19.55 12.02
N GLU A 248 9.91 20.44 12.89
CA GLU A 248 10.77 21.04 13.92
C GLU A 248 11.12 20.01 15.01
N HIS A 249 10.23 19.05 15.29
CA HIS A 249 10.52 17.92 16.17
C HIS A 249 11.63 17.03 15.55
N ALA A 250 11.53 16.71 14.26
CA ALA A 250 12.56 15.94 13.53
C ALA A 250 13.92 16.64 13.52
N LYS A 251 13.94 17.96 13.23
CA LYS A 251 15.17 18.78 13.22
C LYS A 251 15.81 18.86 14.61
N ALA A 252 15.00 19.05 15.65
CA ALA A 252 15.50 19.19 17.04
C ALA A 252 16.27 17.96 17.53
N ARG A 253 15.91 16.76 17.02
CA ARG A 253 16.62 15.50 17.33
C ARG A 253 17.65 15.08 16.29
N GLY A 254 17.86 15.87 15.23
CA GLY A 254 18.80 15.55 14.15
C GLY A 254 18.39 14.36 13.30
N ALA A 255 17.08 14.15 13.08
CA ALA A 255 16.56 13.03 12.32
C ALA A 255 17.06 13.05 10.86
N HIS A 256 17.27 11.86 10.30
CA HIS A 256 17.32 11.72 8.85
C HIS A 256 15.92 12.00 8.28
N ILE A 257 15.84 12.83 7.25
CA ILE A 257 14.58 13.18 6.57
C ILE A 257 14.65 12.66 5.14
N TYR A 258 13.77 11.73 4.82
CA TYR A 258 13.66 11.15 3.47
C TYR A 258 13.03 12.13 2.47
N CYS A 259 11.91 12.71 2.86
CA CYS A 259 11.13 13.65 2.05
C CYS A 259 10.15 14.43 2.93
N GLU A 260 9.48 15.41 2.35
CA GLU A 260 8.37 16.14 2.97
C GLU A 260 7.04 15.65 2.40
N VAL A 261 6.04 15.47 3.25
CA VAL A 261 4.66 15.23 2.82
C VAL A 261 4.06 16.58 2.42
N ALA A 262 3.73 16.73 1.16
CA ALA A 262 3.24 17.99 0.61
C ALA A 262 1.73 18.16 0.75
N GLY A 263 0.96 17.11 0.49
CA GLY A 263 -0.49 17.15 0.57
C GLY A 263 -1.13 15.79 0.35
N VAL A 264 -2.43 15.73 0.62
CA VAL A 264 -3.25 14.51 0.48
C VAL A 264 -4.60 14.85 -0.14
N GLY A 265 -5.18 13.90 -0.87
CA GLY A 265 -6.49 14.05 -1.47
C GLY A 265 -7.37 12.83 -1.18
N MET A 266 -8.66 13.07 -1.07
CA MET A 266 -9.69 12.04 -0.96
C MET A 266 -10.86 12.41 -1.86
N SER A 267 -11.51 11.40 -2.47
CA SER A 267 -12.72 11.56 -3.26
C SER A 267 -13.54 10.27 -3.29
N ALA A 268 -14.71 10.31 -3.89
CA ALA A 268 -15.51 9.13 -4.16
C ALA A 268 -15.91 9.09 -5.63
N ASP A 269 -15.92 7.89 -6.24
CA ASP A 269 -16.44 7.70 -7.59
C ASP A 269 -17.96 7.91 -7.67
N ALA A 270 -18.69 7.55 -6.61
CA ALA A 270 -20.15 7.59 -6.52
C ALA A 270 -20.83 6.96 -7.76
N HIS A 271 -20.27 5.85 -8.25
CA HIS A 271 -20.66 5.23 -9.53
C HIS A 271 -21.08 3.77 -9.36
N HIS A 272 -20.17 2.89 -8.88
CA HIS A 272 -20.41 1.45 -8.74
C HIS A 272 -19.60 0.89 -7.57
N ILE A 273 -20.05 -0.25 -6.98
CA ILE A 273 -19.39 -0.82 -5.78
C ILE A 273 -18.00 -1.39 -6.05
N THR A 274 -17.68 -1.78 -7.28
CA THR A 274 -16.41 -2.42 -7.63
C THR A 274 -15.73 -1.85 -8.87
N ALA A 275 -16.44 -1.09 -9.72
CA ALA A 275 -15.89 -0.52 -10.94
C ALA A 275 -15.59 0.97 -10.78
N SER A 276 -14.42 1.41 -11.25
CA SER A 276 -14.07 2.81 -11.36
C SER A 276 -15.00 3.57 -12.32
N HIS A 277 -15.18 4.86 -12.10
CA HIS A 277 -15.94 5.70 -13.02
C HIS A 277 -15.28 5.69 -14.41
N PRO A 278 -16.01 5.39 -15.52
CA PRO A 278 -15.40 5.14 -16.84
C PRO A 278 -14.65 6.35 -17.42
N ASP A 279 -15.00 7.56 -17.00
CA ASP A 279 -14.31 8.79 -17.41
C ASP A 279 -13.26 9.27 -16.40
N GLY A 280 -12.92 8.45 -15.39
CA GLY A 280 -11.92 8.75 -14.39
C GLY A 280 -12.27 9.93 -13.47
N LEU A 281 -13.57 10.20 -13.23
CA LEU A 281 -13.99 11.38 -12.45
C LEU A 281 -13.42 11.38 -11.04
N GLY A 282 -13.56 10.28 -10.29
CA GLY A 282 -13.04 10.17 -8.92
C GLY A 282 -11.51 10.24 -8.87
N ALA A 283 -10.83 9.58 -9.82
CA ALA A 283 -9.38 9.65 -9.95
C ALA A 283 -8.89 11.08 -10.26
N HIS A 284 -9.59 11.80 -11.13
CA HIS A 284 -9.30 13.21 -11.42
C HIS A 284 -9.48 14.08 -10.17
N LEU A 285 -10.61 13.93 -9.47
CA LEU A 285 -10.91 14.71 -8.27
C LEU A 285 -9.91 14.47 -7.14
N VAL A 286 -9.51 13.22 -6.89
CA VAL A 286 -8.59 12.90 -5.81
C VAL A 286 -7.21 13.51 -6.02
N MET A 287 -6.69 13.45 -7.27
CA MET A 287 -5.41 14.08 -7.61
C MET A 287 -5.51 15.62 -7.55
N SER A 288 -6.63 16.21 -8.02
CA SER A 288 -6.88 17.66 -7.92
C SER A 288 -6.90 18.11 -6.46
N ASN A 289 -7.61 17.39 -5.59
CA ASN A 289 -7.70 17.70 -4.16
C ASN A 289 -6.32 17.61 -3.49
N ALA A 290 -5.49 16.63 -3.87
CA ALA A 290 -4.14 16.48 -3.33
C ALA A 290 -3.22 17.65 -3.77
N LEU A 291 -3.32 18.10 -5.02
CA LEU A 291 -2.57 19.26 -5.51
C LEU A 291 -3.04 20.55 -4.82
N GLU A 292 -4.34 20.73 -4.62
CA GLU A 292 -4.89 21.88 -3.89
C GLU A 292 -4.40 21.91 -2.44
N ASP A 293 -4.47 20.76 -1.73
CA ASP A 293 -3.98 20.64 -0.35
C ASP A 293 -2.48 20.91 -0.23
N ALA A 294 -1.69 20.50 -1.24
CA ALA A 294 -0.27 20.75 -1.33
C ALA A 294 0.09 22.19 -1.72
N GLY A 295 -0.87 22.97 -2.24
CA GLY A 295 -0.60 24.26 -2.88
C GLY A 295 0.29 24.15 -4.12
N MET A 296 0.24 23.01 -4.82
CA MET A 296 1.08 22.67 -5.97
C MET A 296 0.29 22.69 -7.26
N LYS A 297 1.00 22.86 -8.38
CA LYS A 297 0.45 22.76 -9.72
C LYS A 297 0.76 21.41 -10.35
N PRO A 298 0.01 20.97 -11.38
CA PRO A 298 0.32 19.74 -12.11
C PRO A 298 1.79 19.68 -12.59
N GLU A 299 2.39 20.80 -13.00
CA GLU A 299 3.75 20.89 -13.51
C GLU A 299 4.83 20.66 -12.45
N ASP A 300 4.47 20.66 -11.19
CA ASP A 300 5.40 20.39 -10.09
C ASP A 300 5.62 18.89 -9.85
N ILE A 301 4.74 18.02 -10.39
CA ILE A 301 4.82 16.57 -10.26
C ILE A 301 5.68 15.99 -11.38
N ASP A 302 6.66 15.17 -11.02
CA ASP A 302 7.57 14.50 -11.97
C ASP A 302 7.29 12.99 -12.11
N TYR A 303 6.63 12.40 -11.10
CA TYR A 303 6.32 10.97 -11.06
C TYR A 303 4.93 10.70 -10.46
N ILE A 304 4.19 9.78 -11.09
CA ILE A 304 2.94 9.23 -10.57
C ILE A 304 3.10 7.72 -10.39
N ASN A 305 3.03 7.24 -9.14
CA ASN A 305 2.82 5.83 -8.84
C ASN A 305 1.30 5.59 -8.89
N VAL A 306 0.86 4.93 -9.95
CA VAL A 306 -0.55 4.74 -10.25
C VAL A 306 -1.18 3.59 -9.48
N HIS A 307 -2.50 3.61 -9.38
CA HIS A 307 -3.22 2.43 -8.92
C HIS A 307 -2.99 1.24 -9.85
N GLY A 308 -3.14 1.41 -11.16
CA GLY A 308 -2.65 0.52 -12.23
C GLY A 308 -2.68 -0.96 -11.89
N THR A 309 -3.87 -1.54 -11.69
CA THR A 309 -4.02 -2.92 -11.19
C THR A 309 -3.97 -4.00 -12.26
N SER A 310 -3.70 -3.65 -13.52
CA SER A 310 -3.76 -4.59 -14.64
C SER A 310 -5.20 -5.07 -14.92
N THR A 311 -6.17 -4.18 -14.69
CA THR A 311 -7.59 -4.45 -15.00
C THR A 311 -8.02 -3.66 -16.23
N PRO A 312 -8.85 -4.25 -17.10
CA PRO A 312 -9.22 -3.61 -18.38
C PRO A 312 -9.81 -2.21 -18.23
N VAL A 313 -10.72 -2.02 -17.28
CA VAL A 313 -11.43 -0.74 -17.09
C VAL A 313 -10.65 0.24 -16.21
N GLY A 314 -10.03 -0.26 -15.13
CA GLY A 314 -9.35 0.57 -14.14
C GLY A 314 -8.19 1.36 -14.73
N ASP A 315 -7.34 0.68 -15.48
CA ASP A 315 -6.14 1.29 -16.08
C ASP A 315 -6.52 2.39 -17.10
N ILE A 316 -7.54 2.16 -17.95
CA ILE A 316 -8.03 3.16 -18.90
C ILE A 316 -8.60 4.40 -18.17
N SER A 317 -9.40 4.16 -17.13
CA SER A 317 -10.02 5.22 -16.33
C SER A 317 -8.95 6.13 -15.69
N GLU A 318 -7.91 5.55 -15.13
CA GLU A 318 -6.82 6.29 -14.50
C GLU A 318 -6.01 7.10 -15.51
N VAL A 319 -5.67 6.53 -16.66
CA VAL A 319 -4.96 7.23 -17.75
C VAL A 319 -5.76 8.44 -18.24
N LYS A 320 -7.08 8.31 -18.45
CA LYS A 320 -7.95 9.42 -18.81
C LYS A 320 -7.92 10.55 -17.78
N ALA A 321 -7.96 10.19 -16.49
CA ALA A 321 -7.90 11.16 -15.39
C ALA A 321 -6.56 11.91 -15.37
N ILE A 322 -5.44 11.22 -15.58
CA ILE A 322 -4.10 11.80 -15.64
C ILE A 322 -4.00 12.78 -16.81
N ILE A 323 -4.38 12.37 -18.02
CA ILE A 323 -4.34 13.26 -19.19
C ILE A 323 -5.21 14.50 -18.96
N LYS A 324 -6.41 14.31 -18.42
CA LYS A 324 -7.34 15.42 -18.16
C LYS A 324 -6.80 16.43 -17.15
N LEU A 325 -6.11 15.97 -16.10
CA LEU A 325 -5.59 16.85 -15.05
C LEU A 325 -4.28 17.53 -15.44
N PHE A 326 -3.35 16.74 -16.00
CA PHE A 326 -1.98 17.20 -16.26
C PHE A 326 -1.82 17.83 -17.66
N GLY A 327 -2.78 17.64 -18.58
CA GLY A 327 -2.72 18.17 -19.94
C GLY A 327 -1.42 17.82 -20.65
N GLU A 328 -0.76 18.81 -21.26
CA GLU A 328 0.53 18.63 -21.93
C GLU A 328 1.67 18.18 -20.99
N HIS A 329 1.52 18.39 -19.68
CA HIS A 329 2.51 17.95 -18.71
C HIS A 329 2.46 16.44 -18.48
N ALA A 330 1.33 15.76 -18.72
CA ALA A 330 1.20 14.31 -18.64
C ALA A 330 2.28 13.58 -19.47
N TYR A 331 2.67 14.16 -20.62
CA TYR A 331 3.68 13.61 -21.52
C TYR A 331 5.13 13.87 -21.09
N LYS A 332 5.33 14.61 -19.98
CA LYS A 332 6.65 14.99 -19.46
C LYS A 332 7.01 14.31 -18.14
N LEU A 333 6.02 13.76 -17.44
CA LEU A 333 6.21 13.04 -16.19
C LEU A 333 6.34 11.52 -16.44
N ASN A 334 6.85 10.79 -15.44
CA ASN A 334 6.84 9.35 -15.45
C ASN A 334 5.59 8.80 -14.76
N ILE A 335 5.08 7.71 -15.28
CA ILE A 335 4.02 6.91 -14.70
C ILE A 335 4.56 5.51 -14.49
N SER A 336 4.32 4.88 -13.33
CA SER A 336 4.58 3.46 -13.19
C SER A 336 3.61 2.78 -12.23
N SER A 337 3.30 1.50 -12.50
CA SER A 337 2.59 0.62 -11.58
C SER A 337 3.55 -0.39 -10.99
N THR A 338 3.91 -0.20 -9.73
CA THR A 338 4.71 -1.17 -8.98
C THR A 338 3.95 -2.46 -8.65
N LYS A 339 2.62 -2.46 -8.81
CA LYS A 339 1.80 -3.68 -8.69
C LYS A 339 2.12 -4.73 -9.77
N SER A 340 2.76 -4.33 -10.87
CA SER A 340 3.30 -5.29 -11.84
C SER A 340 4.33 -6.24 -11.21
N MET A 341 5.00 -5.79 -10.14
CA MET A 341 6.06 -6.52 -9.42
C MET A 341 5.59 -7.07 -8.07
N THR A 342 4.94 -6.23 -7.25
CA THR A 342 4.50 -6.61 -5.89
C THR A 342 3.20 -7.40 -5.86
N GLY A 343 2.43 -7.40 -6.95
CA GLY A 343 1.01 -7.71 -6.90
C GLY A 343 0.22 -6.59 -6.19
N HIS A 344 -1.05 -6.79 -6.02
CA HIS A 344 -1.93 -5.86 -5.33
C HIS A 344 -2.09 -6.25 -3.86
N LEU A 345 -1.44 -5.53 -2.95
CA LEU A 345 -1.47 -5.80 -1.50
C LEU A 345 -2.76 -5.28 -0.83
N LEU A 346 -3.82 -5.05 -1.57
CA LEU A 346 -5.13 -4.63 -1.06
C LEU A 346 -5.02 -3.41 -0.12
N GLY A 347 -5.42 -3.55 1.14
CA GLY A 347 -5.35 -2.48 2.13
C GLY A 347 -3.94 -1.96 2.43
N ALA A 348 -2.91 -2.77 2.19
CA ALA A 348 -1.51 -2.38 2.38
C ALA A 348 -0.86 -1.71 1.16
N ALA A 349 -1.51 -1.76 -0.02
CA ALA A 349 -0.92 -1.31 -1.28
C ALA A 349 -0.42 0.13 -1.23
N GLY A 350 -1.26 1.06 -0.76
CA GLY A 350 -0.91 2.48 -0.71
C GLY A 350 0.27 2.80 0.21
N ALA A 351 0.49 2.03 1.27
CA ALA A 351 1.65 2.20 2.14
C ALA A 351 2.97 1.83 1.45
N VAL A 352 2.97 0.72 0.71
CA VAL A 352 4.13 0.31 -0.10
C VAL A 352 4.41 1.36 -1.18
N GLU A 353 3.36 1.86 -1.83
CA GLU A 353 3.46 2.86 -2.90
C GLU A 353 3.88 4.24 -2.40
N ALA A 354 3.41 4.67 -1.22
CA ALA A 354 3.90 5.88 -0.56
C ALA A 354 5.40 5.76 -0.22
N MET A 355 5.85 4.62 0.31
CA MET A 355 7.27 4.33 0.53
C MET A 355 8.07 4.40 -0.78
N VAL A 356 7.54 3.83 -1.86
CA VAL A 356 8.17 3.91 -3.19
C VAL A 356 8.31 5.35 -3.65
N CYS A 357 7.27 6.18 -3.50
CA CYS A 357 7.33 7.60 -3.85
C CYS A 357 8.40 8.36 -3.03
N CYS A 358 8.51 8.09 -1.72
CA CYS A 358 9.56 8.67 -0.87
C CYS A 358 10.95 8.29 -1.37
N LEU A 359 11.18 7.00 -1.68
CA LEU A 359 12.46 6.50 -2.18
C LEU A 359 12.77 7.00 -3.60
N ALA A 360 11.76 7.15 -4.45
CA ALA A 360 11.92 7.70 -5.80
C ALA A 360 12.37 9.17 -5.75
N VAL A 361 11.73 9.98 -4.91
CA VAL A 361 12.10 11.40 -4.69
C VAL A 361 13.51 11.54 -4.12
N MET A 362 13.89 10.66 -3.17
CA MET A 362 15.21 10.70 -2.55
C MET A 362 16.31 10.29 -3.52
N ASN A 363 16.07 9.27 -4.35
CA ASN A 363 17.11 8.65 -5.20
C ASN A 363 17.08 9.13 -6.65
N ASP A 364 16.10 9.93 -7.07
CA ASP A 364 15.92 10.36 -8.46
C ASP A 364 15.76 9.17 -9.45
N ILE A 365 15.05 8.12 -9.02
CA ILE A 365 14.82 6.89 -9.79
C ILE A 365 13.33 6.54 -9.76
N VAL A 366 12.74 6.29 -10.94
CA VAL A 366 11.39 5.76 -11.08
C VAL A 366 11.47 4.26 -11.35
N PRO A 367 10.87 3.40 -10.49
CA PRO A 367 10.81 1.96 -10.73
C PRO A 367 9.90 1.64 -11.92
N PRO A 368 10.11 0.51 -12.63
CA PRO A 368 9.38 0.21 -13.84
C PRO A 368 7.94 -0.29 -13.60
N THR A 369 7.13 -0.19 -14.64
CA THR A 369 6.01 -1.10 -14.93
C THR A 369 6.55 -2.25 -15.76
N ILE A 370 6.60 -3.47 -15.24
CA ILE A 370 7.11 -4.62 -15.97
C ILE A 370 6.04 -5.30 -16.83
N ASN A 371 6.48 -6.21 -17.72
CA ASN A 371 5.65 -7.12 -18.51
C ASN A 371 4.91 -6.46 -19.69
N HIS A 372 5.31 -5.27 -20.12
CA HIS A 372 4.82 -4.73 -21.40
C HIS A 372 5.61 -5.31 -22.56
N GLU A 373 4.92 -5.76 -23.58
CA GLU A 373 5.48 -6.31 -24.82
C GLU A 373 5.09 -5.43 -26.02
N GLU A 374 5.99 -5.30 -26.98
CA GLU A 374 5.70 -4.62 -28.24
C GLU A 374 4.58 -5.38 -29.01
N GLY A 375 3.57 -4.66 -29.45
CA GLY A 375 2.39 -5.24 -30.11
C GLY A 375 1.24 -5.58 -29.15
N ASP A 376 1.39 -5.33 -27.85
CA ASP A 376 0.33 -5.53 -26.84
C ASP A 376 -0.29 -4.19 -26.37
N GLU A 377 -0.39 -3.22 -27.29
CA GLU A 377 -0.98 -1.91 -27.04
C GLU A 377 -2.51 -1.95 -27.07
N ASP A 378 -3.14 -1.38 -26.05
CA ASP A 378 -4.60 -1.17 -25.97
C ASP A 378 -4.98 0.13 -26.70
N GLU A 379 -5.88 0.06 -27.66
CA GLU A 379 -6.33 1.21 -28.47
C GLU A 379 -6.97 2.35 -27.67
N ASN A 380 -7.32 2.11 -26.41
CA ASN A 380 -7.91 3.10 -25.50
C ASN A 380 -6.87 3.78 -24.58
N ILE A 381 -5.60 3.47 -24.73
CA ILE A 381 -4.50 4.00 -23.95
C ILE A 381 -3.53 4.77 -24.86
N ASP A 382 -3.13 5.96 -24.43
CA ASP A 382 -2.18 6.80 -25.17
C ASP A 382 -0.73 6.44 -24.75
N TYR A 383 -0.02 5.72 -25.59
CA TYR A 383 1.37 5.30 -25.38
C TYR A 383 2.42 6.38 -25.69
N ASN A 384 2.01 7.61 -25.98
CA ASN A 384 2.93 8.76 -25.91
C ASN A 384 3.24 9.15 -24.46
N LEU A 385 2.47 8.66 -23.49
CA LEU A 385 2.78 8.78 -22.07
C LEU A 385 3.99 7.90 -21.70
N ASN A 386 4.78 8.33 -20.74
CA ASN A 386 5.93 7.55 -20.26
C ASN A 386 5.51 6.64 -19.10
N PHE A 387 5.06 5.43 -19.41
CA PHE A 387 4.70 4.40 -18.42
C PHE A 387 5.90 3.74 -17.73
N THR A 388 7.11 4.16 -18.01
CA THR A 388 8.35 3.60 -17.44
C THR A 388 8.42 2.09 -17.65
N PHE A 389 8.15 1.62 -18.88
CA PHE A 389 8.04 0.19 -19.17
C PHE A 389 9.38 -0.54 -19.01
N ASN A 390 9.32 -1.70 -18.34
CA ASN A 390 10.31 -2.76 -18.19
C ASN A 390 11.64 -2.38 -17.53
N GLU A 391 12.07 -1.13 -17.58
CA GLU A 391 13.33 -0.66 -16.99
C GLU A 391 13.12 0.59 -16.14
N ALA A 392 13.80 0.63 -14.99
CA ALA A 392 13.80 1.81 -14.14
C ALA A 392 14.44 3.01 -14.86
N GLN A 393 13.90 4.19 -14.65
CA GLN A 393 14.41 5.41 -15.29
C GLN A 393 14.98 6.36 -14.24
N GLN A 394 16.22 6.80 -14.47
CA GLN A 394 16.84 7.82 -13.63
C GLN A 394 16.52 9.21 -14.19
N ARG A 395 15.96 10.05 -13.34
CA ARG A 395 15.67 11.47 -13.66
C ARG A 395 15.49 12.25 -12.36
N PRO A 396 15.71 13.58 -12.35
CA PRO A 396 15.36 14.41 -11.21
C PRO A 396 13.86 14.33 -10.90
N ILE A 397 13.53 14.06 -9.63
CA ILE A 397 12.14 13.97 -9.14
C ILE A 397 11.97 14.96 -8.00
N ARG A 398 11.30 16.08 -8.26
CA ARG A 398 11.00 17.11 -7.25
C ARG A 398 9.86 16.67 -6.34
N ALA A 399 8.83 16.08 -6.94
CA ALA A 399 7.68 15.55 -6.25
C ALA A 399 7.11 14.31 -6.95
N ALA A 400 6.58 13.41 -6.16
CA ALA A 400 5.89 12.20 -6.59
C ALA A 400 4.49 12.12 -5.97
N LEU A 401 3.54 11.58 -6.73
CA LEU A 401 2.16 11.39 -6.36
C LEU A 401 1.82 9.90 -6.39
N SER A 402 1.12 9.39 -5.39
CA SER A 402 0.62 8.00 -5.35
C SER A 402 -0.89 7.97 -5.30
N ASN A 403 -1.50 7.15 -6.17
CA ASN A 403 -2.95 6.95 -6.27
C ASN A 403 -3.35 5.58 -5.75
N THR A 404 -4.45 5.52 -4.99
CA THR A 404 -5.13 4.27 -4.66
C THR A 404 -6.64 4.41 -4.83
N PHE A 405 -7.26 3.43 -5.53
CA PHE A 405 -8.70 3.39 -5.80
C PHE A 405 -9.27 2.09 -5.25
N GLY A 406 -10.17 2.21 -4.28
CA GLY A 406 -10.75 1.07 -3.56
C GLY A 406 -12.17 0.74 -3.99
N PHE A 407 -12.55 -0.52 -3.86
CA PHE A 407 -13.94 -0.95 -3.95
C PHE A 407 -14.81 -0.12 -2.99
N GLY A 408 -16.03 0.21 -3.42
CA GLY A 408 -16.88 1.23 -2.77
C GLY A 408 -16.70 2.61 -3.41
N GLY A 409 -15.77 2.75 -4.39
CA GLY A 409 -15.45 4.03 -5.02
C GLY A 409 -14.59 4.94 -4.14
N HIS A 410 -13.84 4.37 -3.20
CA HIS A 410 -12.95 5.11 -2.31
C HIS A 410 -11.65 5.47 -3.03
N ASN A 411 -11.36 6.75 -3.19
CA ASN A 411 -10.13 7.22 -3.81
C ASN A 411 -9.29 8.01 -2.80
N ALA A 412 -8.01 7.69 -2.70
CA ALA A 412 -7.05 8.40 -1.90
C ALA A 412 -5.75 8.64 -2.66
N CYS A 413 -5.12 9.79 -2.40
CA CYS A 413 -3.89 10.22 -3.04
C CYS A 413 -2.99 10.91 -2.02
N CYS A 414 -1.69 10.70 -2.12
CA CYS A 414 -0.69 11.44 -1.37
C CYS A 414 0.39 12.01 -2.30
N ILE A 415 0.93 13.17 -1.93
CA ILE A 415 2.05 13.83 -2.61
C ILE A 415 3.19 13.96 -1.62
N VAL A 416 4.37 13.50 -2.03
CA VAL A 416 5.63 13.72 -1.33
C VAL A 416 6.59 14.48 -2.22
N LYS A 417 7.43 15.33 -1.64
CA LYS A 417 8.41 16.15 -2.36
C LYS A 417 9.78 16.10 -1.71
N LYS A 418 10.81 16.46 -2.47
CA LYS A 418 12.16 16.64 -1.90
C LYS A 418 12.11 17.58 -0.71
N TYR A 419 12.76 17.15 0.37
CA TYR A 419 12.98 18.02 1.50
C TYR A 419 14.10 19.01 1.20
N GLU A 420 13.79 20.29 1.36
CA GLU A 420 14.77 21.39 1.30
C GLU A 420 14.94 21.94 2.72
N ALA A 421 16.21 21.92 3.20
CA ALA A 421 16.57 22.27 4.58
C ALA A 421 16.37 23.76 4.90
#